data_21cb3ddb0ec7c7f30147155c8c79ebe3
#
_entry.id   21cb3ddb0ec7c7f30147155c8c79ebe3
#
_cell.length_a   1.000
_cell.length_b   1.000
_cell.length_c   1.000
_cell.angle_alpha   90.00
_cell.angle_beta   90.00
_cell.angle_gamma   90.00
#
_symmetry.space_group_name_H-M   'P 1'
#
loop_
_entity.id
_entity.type
_entity.pdbx_description
1 polymer ?
#
loop_
_entity_poly.entity_id
_entity_poly.type
_entity_poly.pdbx_seq_one_letter_code
_entity_poly.pdbx_strand_id
1 'polypeptide(L)'
;KNNPYIEKLLPRIYSVSPERDIERLQSDLLLLREDALISKMRSGCCLFEEAKTCDHCFSCIGYINQKKPIELDAFEASKLLDYKLYQINLEEFSKSVNENFKKNGGQDEIVYSMNRNVEQMLQVTTEIGSKTQRQTHTLSEMGEGMRSIYLLSLLETYTEMQEQLSSILMIEEPELFLHPTLQRVAGEILYRLSRKNQVVFT
;
A
#
# COMPACT_ATOMS: atom_id res chain seq x y z
N LYS A 1 18.02 11.05 -18.17
CA LYS A 1 16.84 10.33 -18.72
C LYS A 1 16.81 8.97 -18.03
N ASN A 2 15.89 8.77 -17.10
CA ASN A 2 15.69 7.46 -16.48
C ASN A 2 15.15 6.52 -17.56
N ASN A 3 15.83 5.38 -17.72
CA ASN A 3 15.38 4.36 -18.65
C ASN A 3 14.34 3.49 -17.91
N PRO A 4 13.06 3.47 -18.30
CA PRO A 4 12.02 2.73 -17.61
C PRO A 4 12.23 1.20 -17.62
N TYR A 5 13.15 0.71 -18.43
CA TYR A 5 13.51 -0.71 -18.46
C TYR A 5 14.47 -1.11 -17.33
N ILE A 6 15.22 -0.18 -16.74
CA ILE A 6 16.18 -0.48 -15.66
C ILE A 6 15.43 -0.87 -14.38
N GLU A 7 14.35 -0.18 -14.05
CA GLU A 7 13.54 -0.49 -12.85
C GLU A 7 12.97 -1.91 -12.88
N LYS A 8 12.67 -2.42 -14.07
CA LYS A 8 12.17 -3.81 -14.25
C LYS A 8 13.26 -4.88 -14.17
N LEU A 9 14.52 -4.49 -14.23
CA LEU A 9 15.68 -5.41 -14.21
C LEU A 9 16.36 -5.45 -12.83
N LEU A 10 16.10 -4.48 -11.96
CA LEU A 10 16.70 -4.43 -10.63
C LEU A 10 15.93 -5.34 -9.67
N PRO A 11 16.65 -6.14 -8.84
CA PRO A 11 16.01 -6.92 -7.79
C PRO A 11 15.36 -5.99 -6.77
N ARG A 12 14.20 -6.37 -6.26
CA ARG A 12 13.57 -5.66 -5.15
C ARG A 12 14.28 -6.00 -3.85
N ILE A 13 14.48 -5.01 -3.01
CA ILE A 13 15.12 -5.16 -1.70
C ILE A 13 14.05 -5.05 -0.63
N TYR A 14 13.94 -6.07 0.20
CA TYR A 14 13.07 -6.07 1.38
C TYR A 14 13.93 -6.13 2.63
N SER A 15 13.73 -5.19 3.54
CA SER A 15 14.42 -5.14 4.82
C SER A 15 13.44 -5.38 5.96
N VAL A 16 13.75 -6.33 6.80
CA VAL A 16 13.01 -6.67 8.00
C VAL A 16 13.89 -6.33 9.20
N SER A 17 13.52 -5.29 9.93
CA SER A 17 14.19 -4.88 11.16
C SER A 17 13.77 -5.75 12.36
N PRO A 18 14.52 -5.74 13.46
CA PRO A 18 14.18 -6.47 14.68
C PRO A 18 12.85 -6.02 15.30
N GLU A 19 12.47 -4.75 15.13
CA GLU A 19 11.21 -4.19 15.63
C GLU A 19 9.99 -4.78 14.93
N ARG A 20 10.20 -5.39 13.75
CA ARG A 20 9.21 -6.15 12.98
C ARG A 20 7.86 -5.43 12.86
N ASP A 21 7.88 -4.27 12.24
CA ASP A 21 6.64 -3.59 11.83
C ASP A 21 5.93 -4.42 10.75
N ILE A 22 5.24 -5.46 11.22
CA ILE A 22 4.58 -6.44 10.35
C ILE A 22 3.44 -5.78 9.59
N GLU A 23 2.73 -4.84 10.20
CA GLU A 23 1.60 -4.14 9.57
C GLU A 23 2.08 -3.31 8.38
N ARG A 24 3.21 -2.62 8.54
CA ARG A 24 3.84 -1.87 7.46
C ARG A 24 4.32 -2.80 6.36
N LEU A 25 5.09 -3.83 6.70
CA LEU A 25 5.60 -4.76 5.69
C LEU A 25 4.47 -5.48 4.96
N GLN A 26 3.43 -5.90 5.68
CA GLN A 26 2.24 -6.52 5.11
C GLN A 26 1.54 -5.56 4.15
N SER A 27 1.36 -4.30 4.55
CA SER A 27 0.79 -3.27 3.70
C SER A 27 1.65 -3.07 2.44
N ASP A 28 2.96 -2.95 2.60
CA ASP A 28 3.88 -2.80 1.48
C ASP A 28 3.83 -4.01 0.53
N LEU A 29 3.87 -5.23 1.06
CA LEU A 29 3.85 -6.44 0.23
C LEU A 29 2.52 -6.64 -0.51
N LEU A 30 1.38 -6.41 0.15
CA LEU A 30 0.05 -6.64 -0.43
C LEU A 30 -0.41 -5.48 -1.32
N LEU A 31 -0.04 -4.24 -1.00
CA LEU A 31 -0.37 -3.06 -1.80
C LEU A 31 0.62 -2.83 -2.95
N LEU A 32 1.86 -3.32 -2.85
CA LEU A 32 2.84 -3.33 -3.94
C LEU A 32 2.58 -4.45 -4.94
N ARG A 33 1.72 -5.41 -4.61
CA ARG A 33 1.25 -6.36 -5.62
C ARG A 33 0.75 -5.54 -6.80
N GLU A 34 1.27 -5.81 -8.00
CA GLU A 34 0.97 -5.09 -9.24
C GLU A 34 -0.50 -5.26 -9.64
N ASP A 35 -1.40 -4.84 -8.76
CA ASP A 35 -2.78 -4.67 -9.12
C ASP A 35 -2.86 -3.45 -10.02
N ALA A 36 -3.18 -3.68 -11.28
CA ALA A 36 -3.30 -2.62 -12.29
C ALA A 36 -4.26 -1.51 -11.84
N LEU A 37 -5.30 -1.85 -11.05
CA LEU A 37 -6.24 -0.86 -10.52
C LEU A 37 -5.60 0.02 -9.45
N ILE A 38 -4.84 -0.56 -8.51
CA ILE A 38 -4.13 0.21 -7.48
C ILE A 38 -3.07 1.11 -8.12
N SER A 39 -2.34 0.62 -9.10
CA SER A 39 -1.37 1.41 -9.86
C SER A 39 -2.04 2.59 -10.57
N LYS A 40 -3.19 2.39 -11.22
CA LYS A 40 -3.99 3.45 -11.83
C LYS A 40 -4.52 4.46 -10.80
N MET A 41 -4.96 3.99 -9.64
CA MET A 41 -5.41 4.85 -8.54
C MET A 41 -4.27 5.75 -8.03
N ARG A 42 -3.05 5.21 -7.90
CA ARG A 42 -1.86 5.96 -7.46
C ARG A 42 -1.39 6.98 -8.50
N SER A 43 -1.35 6.60 -9.76
CA SER A 43 -0.89 7.48 -10.84
C SER A 43 -1.84 8.68 -11.08
N GLY A 44 -3.09 8.59 -10.60
CA GLY A 44 -4.09 9.62 -10.86
C GLY A 44 -4.41 9.79 -12.34
N CYS A 45 -4.18 8.76 -13.16
CA CYS A 45 -4.36 8.84 -14.62
C CYS A 45 -5.83 9.09 -15.02
N CYS A 46 -6.02 9.49 -16.26
CA CYS A 46 -7.35 9.64 -16.85
C CYS A 46 -7.99 8.26 -17.08
N LEU A 47 -9.31 8.15 -16.90
CA LEU A 47 -10.06 6.91 -17.12
C LEU A 47 -9.98 6.42 -18.58
N PHE A 48 -9.97 7.35 -19.53
CA PHE A 48 -9.99 7.06 -20.96
C PHE A 48 -8.60 7.01 -21.61
N GLU A 49 -7.59 7.62 -20.97
CA GLU A 49 -6.25 7.75 -21.52
C GLU A 49 -5.21 7.66 -20.40
N GLU A 50 -4.67 6.47 -20.19
CA GLU A 50 -3.75 6.17 -19.07
C GLU A 50 -2.47 7.02 -19.08
N ALA A 51 -2.05 7.50 -20.24
CA ALA A 51 -0.87 8.37 -20.38
C ALA A 51 -1.09 9.79 -19.87
N LYS A 52 -2.35 10.20 -19.64
CA LYS A 52 -2.69 11.53 -19.14
C LYS A 52 -3.00 11.49 -17.64
N THR A 53 -2.40 12.40 -16.90
CA THR A 53 -2.84 12.73 -15.53
C THR A 53 -4.20 13.42 -15.58
N CYS A 54 -5.05 13.07 -14.61
CA CYS A 54 -6.36 13.69 -14.46
C CYS A 54 -6.22 15.02 -13.71
N ASP A 55 -6.45 16.13 -14.41
CA ASP A 55 -6.47 17.47 -13.83
C ASP A 55 -7.93 17.97 -13.73
N HIS A 56 -8.70 17.34 -12.85
CA HIS A 56 -10.07 17.73 -12.45
C HIS A 56 -11.03 18.01 -13.65
N CYS A 57 -10.81 17.39 -14.83
CA CYS A 57 -11.69 17.59 -15.98
C CYS A 57 -13.05 16.89 -15.81
N PHE A 58 -13.11 15.82 -14.99
CA PHE A 58 -14.30 15.04 -14.64
C PHE A 58 -15.19 14.59 -15.83
N SER A 59 -14.69 14.57 -17.04
CA SER A 59 -15.45 14.11 -18.22
C SER A 59 -15.87 12.63 -18.12
N CYS A 60 -15.15 11.84 -17.31
CA CYS A 60 -15.49 10.43 -17.05
C CYS A 60 -16.73 10.23 -16.16
N ILE A 61 -17.16 11.24 -15.41
CA ILE A 61 -18.25 11.11 -14.43
C ILE A 61 -19.59 10.78 -15.12
N GLY A 62 -19.84 11.36 -16.28
CA GLY A 62 -21.03 11.04 -17.06
C GLY A 62 -21.09 9.56 -17.47
N TYR A 63 -19.95 8.96 -17.82
CA TYR A 63 -19.83 7.55 -18.14
C TYR A 63 -19.99 6.67 -16.88
N ILE A 64 -19.33 7.03 -15.79
CA ILE A 64 -19.40 6.31 -14.50
C ILE A 64 -20.84 6.26 -13.97
N ASN A 65 -21.57 7.38 -14.04
CA ASN A 65 -22.95 7.47 -13.56
C ASN A 65 -23.97 6.62 -14.37
N GLN A 66 -23.60 6.13 -15.54
CA GLN A 66 -24.45 5.20 -16.31
C GLN A 66 -24.34 3.76 -15.84
N LYS A 67 -23.29 3.43 -15.08
CA LYS A 67 -23.06 2.10 -14.54
C LYS A 67 -23.81 1.87 -13.23
N LYS A 68 -24.20 0.62 -12.99
CA LYS A 68 -24.73 0.21 -11.69
C LYS A 68 -23.56 0.14 -10.68
N PRO A 69 -23.80 0.37 -9.38
CA PRO A 69 -22.74 0.32 -8.36
C PRO A 69 -21.93 -0.99 -8.37
N ILE A 70 -22.55 -2.11 -8.69
CA ILE A 70 -21.91 -3.44 -8.75
C ILE A 70 -20.97 -3.60 -9.98
N GLU A 71 -21.14 -2.76 -10.99
CA GLU A 71 -20.37 -2.78 -12.24
C GLU A 71 -19.16 -1.83 -12.18
N LEU A 72 -19.08 -1.02 -11.13
CA LEU A 72 -17.95 -0.09 -10.93
C LEU A 72 -16.75 -0.86 -10.40
N ASP A 73 -15.62 -0.69 -11.03
CA ASP A 73 -14.35 -1.10 -10.46
C ASP A 73 -13.83 -0.08 -9.41
N ALA A 74 -12.79 -0.46 -8.66
CA ALA A 74 -12.23 0.38 -7.61
C ALA A 74 -11.65 1.70 -8.16
N PHE A 75 -11.12 1.70 -9.38
CA PHE A 75 -10.57 2.90 -10.01
C PHE A 75 -11.70 3.88 -10.42
N GLU A 76 -12.78 3.39 -11.02
CA GLU A 76 -13.95 4.20 -11.36
C GLU A 76 -14.63 4.78 -10.12
N ALA A 77 -14.79 3.96 -9.08
CA ALA A 77 -15.32 4.41 -7.78
C ALA A 77 -14.42 5.51 -7.17
N SER A 78 -13.10 5.37 -7.31
CA SER A 78 -12.15 6.38 -6.84
C SER A 78 -12.29 7.72 -7.59
N LYS A 79 -12.55 7.69 -8.90
CA LYS A 79 -12.82 8.91 -9.69
C LYS A 79 -14.10 9.60 -9.28
N LEU A 80 -15.13 8.81 -8.95
CA LEU A 80 -16.38 9.37 -8.42
C LEU A 80 -16.15 10.07 -7.07
N LEU A 81 -15.33 9.45 -6.19
CA LEU A 81 -14.94 10.05 -4.92
C LEU A 81 -14.17 11.35 -5.14
N ASP A 82 -13.16 11.37 -6.02
CA ASP A 82 -12.39 12.57 -6.37
C ASP A 82 -13.32 13.71 -6.82
N TYR A 83 -14.31 13.40 -7.66
CA TYR A 83 -15.31 14.36 -8.09
C TYR A 83 -16.17 14.89 -6.93
N LYS A 84 -16.61 14.00 -6.03
CA LYS A 84 -17.39 14.40 -4.85
C LYS A 84 -16.58 15.27 -3.89
N LEU A 85 -15.30 14.95 -3.66
CA LEU A 85 -14.41 15.77 -2.85
C LEU A 85 -14.19 17.17 -3.48
N TYR A 86 -14.01 17.21 -4.80
CA TYR A 86 -13.89 18.48 -5.52
C TYR A 86 -15.15 19.35 -5.41
N GLN A 87 -16.35 18.73 -5.38
CA GLN A 87 -17.60 19.43 -5.16
C GLN A 87 -17.76 20.02 -3.73
N ILE A 88 -16.94 19.56 -2.77
CA ILE A 88 -16.88 20.17 -1.46
C ILE A 88 -16.14 21.51 -1.60
N ASN A 89 -16.91 22.55 -1.89
CA ASN A 89 -16.37 23.85 -2.21
C ASN A 89 -15.79 24.54 -0.95
N LEU A 90 -14.46 24.62 -0.88
CA LEU A 90 -13.74 25.37 0.16
C LEU A 90 -13.47 26.84 -0.24
N GLU A 91 -14.09 27.32 -1.32
CA GLU A 91 -13.82 28.63 -1.89
C GLU A 91 -14.20 29.77 -0.95
N GLU A 92 -15.35 29.67 -0.26
CA GLU A 92 -15.76 30.67 0.73
C GLU A 92 -14.82 30.71 1.92
N PHE A 93 -14.37 29.54 2.38
CA PHE A 93 -13.37 29.46 3.45
C PHE A 93 -12.03 30.06 2.99
N SER A 94 -11.58 29.75 1.79
CA SER A 94 -10.36 30.32 1.18
C SER A 94 -10.45 31.85 1.11
N LYS A 95 -11.59 32.41 0.68
CA LYS A 95 -11.82 33.85 0.62
C LYS A 95 -11.69 34.49 2.00
N SER A 96 -12.36 33.94 3.00
CA SER A 96 -12.31 34.46 4.37
C SER A 96 -10.91 34.42 4.97
N VAL A 97 -10.16 33.33 4.72
CA VAL A 97 -8.76 33.23 5.17
C VAL A 97 -7.90 34.26 4.46
N ASN A 98 -8.05 34.41 3.13
CA ASN A 98 -7.27 35.37 2.35
C ASN A 98 -7.55 36.82 2.76
N GLU A 99 -8.78 37.17 3.08
CA GLU A 99 -9.11 38.50 3.61
C GLU A 99 -8.38 38.78 4.93
N ASN A 100 -8.40 37.83 5.85
CA ASN A 100 -7.71 37.96 7.12
C ASN A 100 -6.18 37.94 6.95
N PHE A 101 -5.67 37.10 6.06
CA PHE A 101 -4.25 37.02 5.75
C PHE A 101 -3.71 38.33 5.18
N LYS A 102 -4.44 38.95 4.25
CA LYS A 102 -4.10 40.28 3.70
C LYS A 102 -4.16 41.38 4.77
N LYS A 103 -5.15 41.36 5.65
CA LYS A 103 -5.24 42.32 6.80
C LYS A 103 -4.03 42.19 7.73
N ASN A 104 -3.47 40.99 7.86
CA ASN A 104 -2.29 40.71 8.69
C ASN A 104 -0.96 40.83 7.93
N GLY A 105 -0.95 41.43 6.73
CA GLY A 105 0.27 41.71 5.96
C GLY A 105 0.70 40.60 4.98
N GLY A 106 -0.10 39.55 4.81
CA GLY A 106 0.17 38.51 3.84
C GLY A 106 0.01 39.00 2.39
N GLN A 107 0.86 38.56 1.49
CA GLN A 107 0.86 38.98 0.08
C GLN A 107 0.43 37.86 -0.89
N ASP A 108 0.52 36.60 -0.43
CA ASP A 108 0.21 35.42 -1.22
C ASP A 108 -1.30 35.10 -1.20
N GLU A 109 -1.73 34.27 -2.16
CA GLU A 109 -3.08 33.73 -2.20
C GLU A 109 -3.07 32.29 -1.69
N ILE A 110 -3.93 32.00 -0.70
CA ILE A 110 -4.09 30.69 -0.09
C ILE A 110 -5.29 29.99 -0.74
N VAL A 111 -5.06 28.82 -1.30
CA VAL A 111 -6.10 27.97 -1.90
C VAL A 111 -6.16 26.66 -1.14
N TYR A 112 -7.35 26.28 -0.72
CA TYR A 112 -7.62 24.99 -0.09
C TYR A 112 -8.22 24.03 -1.10
N SER A 113 -7.64 22.84 -1.20
CA SER A 113 -8.19 21.75 -1.99
C SER A 113 -8.30 20.49 -1.14
N MET A 114 -9.33 19.70 -1.37
CA MET A 114 -9.51 18.42 -0.71
C MET A 114 -9.06 17.32 -1.68
N ASN A 115 -7.99 16.63 -1.32
CA ASN A 115 -7.41 15.58 -2.13
C ASN A 115 -7.44 14.23 -1.37
N ARG A 116 -7.56 13.17 -2.13
CA ARG A 116 -7.50 11.81 -1.65
C ARG A 116 -6.04 11.35 -1.58
N ASN A 117 -5.66 10.70 -0.48
CA ASN A 117 -4.40 9.96 -0.39
C ASN A 117 -4.71 8.46 -0.48
N VAL A 118 -4.33 7.83 -1.60
CA VAL A 118 -4.62 6.41 -1.87
C VAL A 118 -3.94 5.50 -0.84
N GLU A 119 -2.73 5.82 -0.43
CA GLU A 119 -1.95 5.01 0.50
C GLU A 119 -2.54 5.01 1.91
N GLN A 120 -3.11 6.14 2.33
CA GLN A 120 -3.78 6.24 3.63
C GLN A 120 -5.20 5.63 3.62
N MET A 121 -5.83 5.52 2.46
CA MET A 121 -7.18 4.96 2.34
C MET A 121 -7.18 3.43 2.26
N LEU A 122 -6.10 2.83 1.80
CA LEU A 122 -5.98 1.39 1.63
C LEU A 122 -5.23 0.81 2.84
N GLN A 123 -5.95 0.12 3.70
CA GLN A 123 -5.39 -0.61 4.84
C GLN A 123 -5.66 -2.09 4.67
N VAL A 124 -4.64 -2.90 4.90
CA VAL A 124 -4.79 -4.35 4.97
C VAL A 124 -5.00 -4.73 6.44
N THR A 125 -6.16 -5.29 6.75
CA THR A 125 -6.46 -5.79 8.08
C THR A 125 -6.29 -7.31 8.10
N THR A 126 -5.53 -7.82 9.06
CA THR A 126 -5.33 -9.26 9.24
C THR A 126 -6.13 -9.74 10.43
N GLU A 127 -7.05 -10.66 10.18
CA GLU A 127 -7.79 -11.36 11.21
C GLU A 127 -7.28 -12.79 11.33
N ILE A 128 -7.03 -13.22 12.57
CA ILE A 128 -6.56 -14.55 12.88
C ILE A 128 -7.73 -15.35 13.45
N GLY A 129 -8.24 -16.30 12.67
CA GLY A 129 -9.30 -17.20 13.08
C GLY A 129 -8.75 -18.49 13.68
N SER A 130 -9.24 -18.90 14.86
CA SER A 130 -9.02 -20.24 15.37
C SER A 130 -10.09 -21.19 14.80
N LYS A 131 -9.66 -22.35 14.29
CA LYS A 131 -10.61 -23.39 13.81
C LYS A 131 -11.51 -23.93 14.93
N THR A 132 -11.11 -23.75 16.18
CA THR A 132 -11.80 -24.27 17.37
C THR A 132 -12.59 -23.24 18.14
N GLN A 133 -12.28 -21.96 17.96
CA GLN A 133 -12.97 -20.85 18.62
C GLN A 133 -13.53 -19.90 17.55
N ARG A 134 -14.80 -19.52 17.69
CA ARG A 134 -15.45 -18.54 16.79
C ARG A 134 -14.98 -17.09 17.02
N GLN A 135 -13.83 -16.91 17.67
CA GLN A 135 -13.26 -15.60 17.96
C GLN A 135 -12.14 -15.32 16.97
N THR A 136 -12.20 -14.17 16.37
CA THR A 136 -11.11 -13.61 15.57
C THR A 136 -10.25 -12.73 16.48
N HIS A 137 -8.94 -12.85 16.33
CA HIS A 137 -7.94 -12.08 17.05
C HIS A 137 -7.20 -11.19 16.07
N THR A 138 -6.70 -10.07 16.57
CA THR A 138 -5.84 -9.18 15.77
C THR A 138 -4.40 -9.69 15.79
N LEU A 139 -3.61 -9.27 14.81
CA LEU A 139 -2.20 -9.62 14.71
C LEU A 139 -1.40 -9.18 15.97
N SER A 140 -1.80 -8.08 16.60
CA SER A 140 -1.19 -7.57 17.84
C SER A 140 -1.37 -8.48 19.05
N GLU A 141 -2.41 -9.31 19.05
CA GLU A 141 -2.67 -10.29 20.13
C GLU A 141 -1.86 -11.57 19.95
N MET A 142 -1.20 -11.75 18.83
CA MET A 142 -0.31 -12.89 18.58
C MET A 142 1.01 -12.70 19.33
N GLY A 143 1.49 -13.77 19.98
CA GLY A 143 2.80 -13.75 20.61
C GLY A 143 3.93 -13.47 19.61
N GLU A 144 4.98 -12.77 20.05
CA GLU A 144 6.06 -12.27 19.17
C GLU A 144 6.72 -13.37 18.33
N GLY A 145 6.96 -14.55 18.90
CA GLY A 145 7.50 -15.67 18.13
C GLY A 145 6.62 -16.12 16.97
N MET A 146 5.30 -16.16 17.18
CA MET A 146 4.35 -16.50 16.11
C MET A 146 4.23 -15.38 15.07
N ARG A 147 4.34 -14.11 15.50
CA ARG A 147 4.42 -12.96 14.59
C ARG A 147 5.64 -13.08 13.68
N SER A 148 6.77 -13.52 14.21
CA SER A 148 8.00 -13.75 13.43
C SER A 148 7.81 -14.84 12.38
N ILE A 149 7.22 -15.98 12.75
CA ILE A 149 6.92 -17.05 11.80
C ILE A 149 5.91 -16.60 10.75
N TYR A 150 4.87 -15.84 11.15
CA TYR A 150 3.92 -15.25 10.21
C TYR A 150 4.61 -14.35 9.18
N LEU A 151 5.50 -13.47 9.64
CA LEU A 151 6.27 -12.57 8.79
C LEU A 151 7.11 -13.34 7.75
N LEU A 152 7.86 -14.36 8.19
CA LEU A 152 8.65 -15.18 7.29
C LEU A 152 7.76 -15.93 6.28
N SER A 153 6.60 -16.43 6.72
CA SER A 153 5.62 -17.08 5.85
C SER A 153 5.01 -16.11 4.83
N LEU A 154 4.77 -14.86 5.24
CA LEU A 154 4.29 -13.81 4.34
C LEU A 154 5.32 -13.51 3.26
N LEU A 155 6.60 -13.36 3.61
CA LEU A 155 7.69 -13.18 2.65
C LEU A 155 7.82 -14.37 1.70
N GLU A 156 7.74 -15.60 2.21
CA GLU A 156 7.77 -16.81 1.40
C GLU A 156 6.64 -16.81 0.36
N THR A 157 5.41 -16.62 0.82
CA THR A 157 4.23 -16.56 -0.06
C THR A 157 4.37 -15.46 -1.10
N TYR A 158 4.80 -14.27 -0.67
CA TYR A 158 4.95 -13.14 -1.58
C TYR A 158 5.99 -13.40 -2.67
N THR A 159 7.17 -13.93 -2.29
CA THR A 159 8.24 -14.25 -3.25
C THR A 159 7.89 -15.42 -4.16
N GLU A 160 7.07 -16.36 -3.71
CA GLU A 160 6.57 -17.45 -4.54
C GLU A 160 5.57 -16.99 -5.61
N MET A 161 4.78 -15.98 -5.29
CA MET A 161 3.78 -15.41 -6.20
C MET A 161 4.39 -14.45 -7.23
N GLN A 162 5.64 -14.04 -7.06
CA GLN A 162 6.35 -13.20 -8.02
C GLN A 162 7.03 -14.06 -9.09
N GLU A 163 6.59 -13.92 -10.34
CA GLU A 163 7.11 -14.74 -11.45
C GLU A 163 8.42 -14.21 -12.04
N GLN A 164 8.86 -12.99 -11.75
CA GLN A 164 9.79 -12.32 -12.65
C GLN A 164 11.20 -12.02 -12.14
N LEU A 165 11.47 -11.79 -10.88
CA LEU A 165 12.85 -11.46 -10.45
C LEU A 165 13.13 -11.97 -9.04
N SER A 166 14.36 -12.47 -8.86
CA SER A 166 14.88 -12.75 -7.52
C SER A 166 14.93 -11.46 -6.71
N SER A 167 14.51 -11.53 -5.47
CA SER A 167 14.55 -10.41 -4.52
C SER A 167 15.77 -10.53 -3.63
N ILE A 168 16.19 -9.42 -3.02
CA ILE A 168 17.18 -9.40 -1.96
C ILE A 168 16.41 -9.21 -0.65
N LEU A 169 16.49 -10.20 0.23
CA LEU A 169 15.83 -10.19 1.54
C LEU A 169 16.90 -9.94 2.61
N MET A 170 16.80 -8.83 3.29
CA MET A 170 17.66 -8.49 4.43
C MET A 170 16.85 -8.67 5.71
N ILE A 171 17.21 -9.67 6.53
CA ILE A 171 16.43 -10.03 7.72
C ILE A 171 17.36 -9.95 8.93
N GLU A 172 17.06 -9.03 9.84
CA GLU A 172 17.83 -8.89 11.07
C GLU A 172 17.25 -9.77 12.16
N GLU A 173 18.12 -10.53 12.82
CA GLU A 173 17.82 -11.40 13.97
C GLU A 173 16.57 -12.28 13.75
N PRO A 174 16.51 -13.11 12.70
CA PRO A 174 15.32 -13.90 12.38
C PRO A 174 14.88 -14.85 13.50
N GLU A 175 15.80 -15.24 14.40
CA GLU A 175 15.54 -16.10 15.54
C GLU A 175 15.06 -15.37 16.80
N LEU A 176 15.06 -14.04 16.80
CA LEU A 176 14.66 -13.24 17.96
C LEU A 176 13.22 -13.59 18.40
N PHE A 177 13.04 -13.78 19.70
CA PHE A 177 11.78 -14.19 20.35
C PHE A 177 11.29 -15.60 19.99
N LEU A 178 12.07 -16.40 19.22
CA LEU A 178 11.66 -17.75 18.88
C LEU A 178 12.12 -18.78 19.91
N HIS A 179 11.19 -19.62 20.33
CA HIS A 179 11.52 -20.86 21.04
C HIS A 179 12.38 -21.76 20.15
N PRO A 180 13.32 -22.58 20.69
CA PRO A 180 14.21 -23.42 19.90
C PRO A 180 13.53 -24.26 18.80
N THR A 181 12.33 -24.75 19.04
CA THR A 181 11.54 -25.50 18.06
C THR A 181 11.16 -24.60 16.86
N LEU A 182 10.80 -23.34 17.12
CA LEU A 182 10.45 -22.37 16.07
C LEU A 182 11.67 -21.80 15.36
N GLN A 183 12.82 -21.73 16.00
CA GLN A 183 14.09 -21.37 15.35
C GLN A 183 14.43 -22.33 14.23
N ARG A 184 14.21 -23.63 14.44
CA ARG A 184 14.38 -24.64 13.39
C ARG A 184 13.44 -24.39 12.22
N VAL A 185 12.15 -24.11 12.50
CA VAL A 185 11.16 -23.80 11.47
C VAL A 185 11.56 -22.53 10.70
N ALA A 186 12.00 -21.48 11.40
CA ALA A 186 12.51 -20.27 10.75
C ALA A 186 13.69 -20.55 9.83
N GLY A 187 14.66 -21.38 10.28
CA GLY A 187 15.79 -21.80 9.44
C GLY A 187 15.35 -22.54 8.18
N GLU A 188 14.34 -23.40 8.29
CA GLU A 188 13.77 -24.10 7.13
C GLU A 188 13.08 -23.13 6.14
N ILE A 189 12.37 -22.12 6.65
CA ILE A 189 11.76 -21.07 5.80
C ILE A 189 12.85 -20.25 5.11
N LEU A 190 13.87 -19.79 5.84
CA LEU A 190 14.99 -19.03 5.27
C LEU A 190 15.73 -19.83 4.19
N TYR A 191 15.91 -21.12 4.41
CA TYR A 191 16.50 -22.02 3.39
C TYR A 191 15.62 -22.09 2.13
N ARG A 192 14.29 -22.22 2.26
CA ARG A 192 13.39 -22.23 1.11
C ARG A 192 13.42 -20.89 0.37
N LEU A 193 13.40 -19.77 1.09
CA LEU A 193 13.53 -18.42 0.53
C LEU A 193 14.83 -18.25 -0.26
N SER A 194 15.96 -18.78 0.25
CA SER A 194 17.27 -18.66 -0.38
C SER A 194 17.39 -19.40 -1.72
N ARG A 195 16.48 -20.31 -2.03
CA ARG A 195 16.50 -21.05 -3.32
C ARG A 195 16.14 -20.17 -4.52
N LYS A 196 15.37 -19.12 -4.29
CA LYS A 196 14.90 -18.22 -5.36
C LYS A 196 15.38 -16.77 -5.16
N ASN A 197 15.80 -16.42 -3.95
CA ASN A 197 16.14 -15.05 -3.56
C ASN A 197 17.55 -15.03 -2.95
N GLN A 198 18.16 -13.85 -2.93
CA GLN A 198 19.34 -13.60 -2.13
C GLN A 198 18.88 -13.24 -0.71
N VAL A 199 19.20 -14.08 0.27
CA VAL A 199 18.85 -13.87 1.68
C VAL A 199 20.12 -13.50 2.44
N VAL A 200 20.07 -12.38 3.13
CA VAL A 200 21.10 -11.88 4.04
C VAL A 200 20.46 -11.74 5.41
N PHE A 201 21.02 -12.38 6.42
CA PHE A 201 20.55 -12.26 7.80
C PHE A 201 21.72 -12.12 8.77
N THR A 202 21.45 -11.49 9.90
CA THR A 202 22.45 -11.21 10.97
C THR A 202 22.08 -11.93 12.25
#